data_8d4d6b99b8ae2a0e3a92818267fa4785
#
_entry.id   8d4d6b99b8ae2a0e3a92818267fa4785
#
_cell.length_a   1.000
_cell.length_b   1.000
_cell.length_c   1.000
_cell.angle_alpha   90.00
_cell.angle_beta   90.00
_cell.angle_gamma   90.00
#
_symmetry.space_group_name_H-M   'P 1'
#
loop_
_entity.id
_entity.type
_entity.pdbx_description
1 polymer ?
#
loop_
_entity_poly.entity_id
_entity_poly.type
_entity_poly.pdbx_seq_one_letter_code
_entity_poly.pdbx_strand_id
1 'polypeptide(L)'
;IDKELEFAKQIQYSSLPTVFPKSNSFRLYAEMITAKEVGGDFYDFYMLNDSTIAFLVADVSGKGIPAAMFMMRAKTVIRDLAERGLEPDEIFTIANEKLCENNDAGMFVTAWLGILDTKTGLLKFANAGHNPPLFKRNGENFEYMKARSGMLLAGMEDIKYRKNELQLTPGDTLYLYTDGVTEATDNNTELY
;
A
#
# COMPACT_ATOMS: atom_id res chain seq x y z
N ILE A 1 -28.86 10.03 0.21
CA ILE A 1 -27.57 9.77 0.92
C ILE A 1 -27.11 8.36 0.64
N ASP A 2 -27.94 7.33 0.83
CA ASP A 2 -27.52 5.93 0.62
C ASP A 2 -27.13 5.61 -0.84
N LYS A 3 -27.85 6.18 -1.83
CA LYS A 3 -27.54 5.98 -3.25
C LYS A 3 -26.23 6.66 -3.66
N GLU A 4 -25.97 7.86 -3.16
CA GLU A 4 -24.72 8.59 -3.43
C GLU A 4 -23.53 7.88 -2.80
N LEU A 5 -23.70 7.34 -1.60
CA LEU A 5 -22.66 6.58 -0.90
C LEU A 5 -22.35 5.25 -1.60
N GLU A 6 -23.38 4.55 -2.08
CA GLU A 6 -23.20 3.35 -2.89
C GLU A 6 -22.47 3.66 -4.21
N PHE A 7 -22.76 4.80 -4.82
CA PHE A 7 -22.06 5.25 -6.03
C PHE A 7 -20.59 5.59 -5.73
N ALA A 8 -20.31 6.25 -4.60
CA ALA A 8 -18.95 6.52 -4.14
C ALA A 8 -18.15 5.23 -3.89
N LYS A 9 -18.80 4.21 -3.31
CA LYS A 9 -18.23 2.88 -3.15
C LYS A 9 -17.84 2.24 -4.50
N GLN A 10 -18.73 2.29 -5.47
CA GLN A 10 -18.46 1.76 -6.81
C GLN A 10 -17.26 2.47 -7.46
N ILE A 11 -17.16 3.80 -7.34
CA ILE A 11 -16.02 4.57 -7.85
C ILE A 11 -14.73 4.14 -7.16
N GLN A 12 -14.73 4.01 -5.83
CA GLN A 12 -13.57 3.60 -5.07
C GLN A 12 -13.11 2.20 -5.46
N TYR A 13 -14.01 1.22 -5.49
CA TYR A 13 -13.67 -0.15 -5.89
C TYR A 13 -13.20 -0.25 -7.33
N SER A 14 -13.79 0.52 -8.26
CA SER A 14 -13.36 0.53 -9.65
C SER A 14 -11.97 1.13 -9.86
N SER A 15 -11.48 1.91 -8.90
CA SER A 15 -10.12 2.46 -8.94
C SER A 15 -9.04 1.44 -8.55
N LEU A 16 -9.42 0.36 -7.86
CA LEU A 16 -8.51 -0.70 -7.47
C LEU A 16 -8.24 -1.65 -8.65
N PRO A 17 -7.01 -2.15 -8.79
CA PRO A 17 -6.71 -3.12 -9.84
C PRO A 17 -7.41 -4.45 -9.55
N THR A 18 -8.08 -4.99 -10.56
CA THR A 18 -8.83 -6.26 -10.50
C THR A 18 -8.25 -7.33 -11.42
N VAL A 19 -7.38 -6.94 -12.35
CA VAL A 19 -6.73 -7.85 -13.28
C VAL A 19 -5.32 -8.15 -12.77
N PHE A 20 -5.14 -9.39 -12.33
CA PHE A 20 -3.85 -9.85 -11.82
C PHE A 20 -2.90 -10.20 -12.98
N PRO A 21 -1.62 -9.75 -12.92
CA PRO A 21 -0.64 -10.11 -13.92
C PRO A 21 -0.44 -11.62 -13.99
N LYS A 22 -0.45 -12.17 -15.20
CA LYS A 22 -0.10 -13.56 -15.44
C LYS A 22 1.41 -13.66 -15.65
N SER A 23 2.11 -14.36 -14.77
CA SER A 23 3.56 -14.54 -14.83
C SER A 23 3.95 -15.94 -14.39
N ASN A 24 5.01 -16.48 -14.99
CA ASN A 24 5.66 -17.71 -14.51
C ASN A 24 6.65 -17.43 -13.37
N SER A 25 7.01 -16.16 -13.14
CA SER A 25 7.99 -15.73 -12.14
C SER A 25 7.40 -15.43 -10.79
N PHE A 26 6.11 -15.05 -10.73
CA PHE A 26 5.43 -14.71 -9.46
C PHE A 26 3.93 -14.95 -9.55
N ARG A 27 3.31 -15.05 -8.38
CA ARG A 27 1.85 -14.98 -8.21
C ARG A 27 1.52 -13.81 -7.31
N LEU A 28 0.46 -13.09 -7.65
CA LEU A 28 -0.04 -11.98 -6.88
C LEU A 28 -1.54 -12.13 -6.67
N TYR A 29 -1.97 -11.88 -5.44
CA TYR A 29 -3.38 -11.78 -5.07
C TYR A 29 -3.56 -10.59 -4.14
N ALA A 30 -4.66 -9.88 -4.27
CA ALA A 30 -5.04 -8.81 -3.38
C ALA A 30 -6.57 -8.77 -3.21
N GLU A 31 -7.00 -8.44 -2.03
CA GLU A 31 -8.42 -8.29 -1.69
C GLU A 31 -8.59 -7.16 -0.68
N MET A 32 -9.69 -6.44 -0.79
CA MET A 32 -10.08 -5.41 0.17
C MET A 32 -11.53 -5.60 0.57
N ILE A 33 -11.77 -5.63 1.88
CA ILE A 33 -13.10 -5.66 2.48
C ILE A 33 -13.21 -4.44 3.39
N THR A 34 -14.05 -3.49 3.03
CA THR A 34 -14.25 -2.27 3.83
C THR A 34 -15.23 -2.54 4.98
N ALA A 35 -14.93 -1.98 6.16
CA ALA A 35 -15.82 -2.05 7.31
C ALA A 35 -17.08 -1.16 7.15
N LYS A 36 -17.02 -0.15 6.29
CA LYS A 36 -18.12 0.73 5.88
C LYS A 36 -18.26 0.72 4.37
N GLU A 37 -19.17 1.51 3.85
CA GLU A 37 -19.40 1.62 2.41
C GLU A 37 -18.18 2.09 1.65
N VAL A 38 -17.43 3.05 2.22
CA VAL A 38 -16.14 3.54 1.71
C VAL A 38 -15.11 3.62 2.84
N GLY A 39 -13.83 3.50 2.51
CA GLY A 39 -12.75 3.47 3.49
C GLY A 39 -11.47 4.15 3.04
N GLY A 40 -10.52 4.26 3.96
CA GLY A 40 -9.18 4.80 3.72
C GLY A 40 -8.16 3.75 3.26
N ASP A 41 -8.38 2.50 3.61
CA ASP A 41 -7.51 1.40 3.20
C ASP A 41 -7.51 1.20 1.71
N PHE A 42 -6.36 0.90 1.13
CA PHE A 42 -6.26 0.53 -0.27
C PHE A 42 -5.00 -0.26 -0.59
N TYR A 43 -5.06 -0.96 -1.68
CA TYR A 43 -3.91 -1.55 -2.35
C TYR A 43 -3.83 -1.05 -3.78
N ASP A 44 -2.64 -1.13 -4.35
CA ASP A 44 -2.42 -0.93 -5.79
C ASP A 44 -1.31 -1.85 -6.26
N PHE A 45 -1.36 -2.27 -7.50
CA PHE A 45 -0.27 -2.98 -8.16
C PHE A 45 -0.34 -2.76 -9.66
N TYR A 46 0.81 -2.66 -10.28
CA TYR A 46 0.92 -2.45 -11.72
C TYR A 46 2.30 -2.81 -12.22
N MET A 47 2.36 -3.28 -13.46
CA MET A 47 3.64 -3.49 -14.13
C MET A 47 4.19 -2.13 -14.58
N LEU A 48 5.45 -1.85 -14.22
CA LEU A 48 6.18 -0.67 -14.69
C LEU A 48 6.82 -0.91 -16.05
N ASN A 49 7.18 -2.16 -16.31
CA ASN A 49 7.66 -2.70 -17.59
C ASN A 49 7.46 -4.21 -17.57
N ASP A 50 7.98 -4.93 -18.56
CA ASP A 50 7.79 -6.39 -18.70
C ASP A 50 8.36 -7.22 -17.54
N SER A 51 9.28 -6.65 -16.76
CA SER A 51 10.00 -7.37 -15.70
C SER A 51 10.00 -6.67 -14.33
N THR A 52 9.27 -5.58 -14.19
CA THR A 52 9.23 -4.83 -12.93
C THR A 52 7.80 -4.56 -12.52
N ILE A 53 7.43 -4.98 -11.33
CA ILE A 53 6.12 -4.74 -10.72
C ILE A 53 6.24 -3.85 -9.50
N ALA A 54 5.37 -2.83 -9.43
CA ALA A 54 5.15 -2.04 -8.22
C ALA A 54 3.90 -2.54 -7.51
N PHE A 55 3.93 -2.58 -6.18
CA PHE A 55 2.79 -2.94 -5.36
C PHE A 55 2.79 -2.17 -4.04
N LEU A 56 1.62 -1.80 -3.59
CA LEU A 56 1.38 -0.88 -2.50
C LEU A 56 0.24 -1.37 -1.61
N VAL A 57 0.41 -1.24 -0.31
CA VAL A 57 -0.67 -1.29 0.67
C VAL A 57 -0.59 -0.03 1.53
N ALA A 58 -1.71 0.60 1.78
CA ALA A 58 -1.77 1.86 2.50
C ALA A 58 -3.07 2.02 3.27
N ASP A 59 -3.02 2.85 4.30
CA ASP A 59 -4.15 3.21 5.14
C ASP A 59 -4.17 4.71 5.40
N VAL A 60 -5.28 5.35 5.04
CA VAL A 60 -5.53 6.78 5.26
C VAL A 60 -6.20 6.97 6.61
N SER A 61 -5.74 7.96 7.36
CA SER A 61 -6.34 8.35 8.63
C SER A 61 -7.82 8.70 8.51
N GLY A 62 -8.58 8.42 9.54
CA GLY A 62 -10.02 8.69 9.59
C GLY A 62 -10.85 7.60 8.91
N LYS A 63 -12.13 7.89 8.68
CA LYS A 63 -13.10 6.93 8.14
C LYS A 63 -14.09 7.62 7.19
N GLY A 64 -14.71 6.83 6.33
CA GLY A 64 -15.78 7.30 5.45
C GLY A 64 -15.29 8.16 4.29
N ILE A 65 -16.11 9.08 3.84
CA ILE A 65 -15.90 9.86 2.61
C ILE A 65 -14.60 10.67 2.62
N PRO A 66 -14.23 11.41 3.69
CA PRO A 66 -12.96 12.15 3.68
C PRO A 66 -11.73 11.24 3.48
N ALA A 67 -11.70 10.11 4.16
CA ALA A 67 -10.63 9.13 4.01
C ALA A 67 -10.58 8.54 2.61
N ALA A 68 -11.74 8.19 2.03
CA ALA A 68 -11.86 7.69 0.67
C ALA A 68 -11.39 8.71 -0.40
N MET A 69 -11.70 9.98 -0.22
CA MET A 69 -11.24 11.05 -1.13
C MET A 69 -9.72 11.22 -1.06
N PHE A 70 -9.17 11.25 0.15
CA PHE A 70 -7.71 11.37 0.33
C PHE A 70 -6.97 10.12 -0.19
N MET A 71 -7.57 8.93 -0.02
CA MET A 71 -7.08 7.67 -0.58
C MET A 71 -6.89 7.77 -2.12
N MET A 72 -7.88 8.29 -2.83
CA MET A 72 -7.80 8.45 -4.29
C MET A 72 -6.65 9.38 -4.69
N ARG A 73 -6.45 10.47 -3.95
CA ARG A 73 -5.34 11.39 -4.15
C ARG A 73 -3.99 10.72 -3.90
N ALA A 74 -3.84 10.04 -2.77
CA ALA A 74 -2.60 9.36 -2.40
C ALA A 74 -2.22 8.26 -3.42
N LYS A 75 -3.19 7.43 -3.79
CA LYS A 75 -3.03 6.38 -4.80
C LYS A 75 -2.54 6.94 -6.14
N THR A 76 -3.16 8.00 -6.61
CA THR A 76 -2.82 8.63 -7.90
C THR A 76 -1.43 9.24 -7.88
N VAL A 77 -1.07 9.97 -6.82
CA VAL A 77 0.26 10.59 -6.67
C VAL A 77 1.36 9.54 -6.64
N ILE A 78 1.21 8.50 -5.85
CA ILE A 78 2.22 7.44 -5.71
C ILE A 78 2.40 6.69 -7.04
N ARG A 79 1.31 6.33 -7.69
CA ARG A 79 1.37 5.64 -8.98
C ARG A 79 2.03 6.47 -10.06
N ASP A 80 1.66 7.74 -10.20
CA ASP A 80 2.27 8.64 -11.19
C ASP A 80 3.79 8.74 -11.00
N LEU A 81 4.27 8.86 -9.77
CA LEU A 81 5.69 8.90 -9.45
C LEU A 81 6.41 7.57 -9.76
N ALA A 82 5.78 6.44 -9.44
CA ALA A 82 6.34 5.12 -9.73
C ALA A 82 6.45 4.87 -11.25
N GLU A 83 5.46 5.29 -12.02
CA GLU A 83 5.45 5.18 -13.48
C GLU A 83 6.52 6.03 -14.16
N ARG A 84 7.06 7.04 -13.47
CA ARG A 84 8.24 7.82 -13.91
C ARG A 84 9.57 7.11 -13.67
N GLY A 85 9.58 5.93 -13.05
CA GLY A 85 10.78 5.14 -12.81
C GLY A 85 11.59 5.57 -11.59
N LEU A 86 10.99 6.30 -10.65
CA LEU A 86 11.64 6.70 -9.40
C LEU A 86 11.78 5.51 -8.44
N GLU A 87 12.75 5.60 -7.55
CA GLU A 87 12.97 4.63 -6.47
C GLU A 87 11.94 4.80 -5.34
N PRO A 88 11.65 3.76 -4.53
CA PRO A 88 10.60 3.83 -3.49
C PRO A 88 10.76 4.96 -2.48
N ASP A 89 11.98 5.26 -2.07
CA ASP A 89 12.31 6.37 -1.17
C ASP A 89 12.06 7.74 -1.80
N GLU A 90 12.43 7.91 -3.06
CA GLU A 90 12.16 9.12 -3.85
C GLU A 90 10.66 9.33 -4.05
N ILE A 91 9.93 8.25 -4.36
CA ILE A 91 8.47 8.27 -4.52
C ILE A 91 7.82 8.79 -3.24
N PHE A 92 8.15 8.22 -2.08
CA PHE A 92 7.55 8.65 -0.82
C PHE A 92 7.99 10.06 -0.40
N THR A 93 9.23 10.44 -0.64
CA THR A 93 9.71 11.80 -0.35
C THR A 93 8.93 12.84 -1.14
N ILE A 94 8.74 12.64 -2.44
CA ILE A 94 7.99 13.56 -3.29
C ILE A 94 6.48 13.48 -3.01
N ALA A 95 5.95 12.28 -2.82
CA ALA A 95 4.53 12.08 -2.49
C ALA A 95 4.17 12.78 -1.16
N ASN A 96 5.04 12.71 -0.16
CA ASN A 96 4.84 13.40 1.11
C ASN A 96 4.64 14.90 0.90
N GLU A 97 5.52 15.56 0.16
CA GLU A 97 5.41 17.00 -0.13
C GLU A 97 4.09 17.33 -0.86
N LYS A 98 3.78 16.55 -1.90
CA LYS A 98 2.55 16.75 -2.69
C LYS A 98 1.27 16.53 -1.87
N LEU A 99 1.29 15.60 -0.92
CA LEU A 99 0.15 15.31 -0.06
C LEU A 99 0.02 16.28 1.11
N CYS A 100 1.10 16.92 1.54
CA CYS A 100 1.06 18.02 2.49
C CYS A 100 0.41 19.27 1.90
N GLU A 101 0.53 19.49 0.60
CA GLU A 101 -0.10 20.63 -0.08
C GLU A 101 -1.64 20.58 0.05
N ASN A 102 -2.26 21.70 0.45
CA ASN A 102 -3.71 21.82 0.59
C ASN A 102 -4.36 20.73 1.47
N ASN A 103 -3.67 20.34 2.53
CA ASN A 103 -4.13 19.33 3.48
C ASN A 103 -4.68 19.98 4.77
N ASP A 104 -5.62 20.91 4.63
CA ASP A 104 -6.23 21.64 5.75
C ASP A 104 -6.99 20.72 6.72
N ALA A 105 -7.46 19.58 6.22
CA ALA A 105 -8.12 18.56 7.04
C ALA A 105 -7.15 17.75 7.92
N GLY A 106 -5.83 17.91 7.74
CA GLY A 106 -4.82 17.19 8.51
C GLY A 106 -4.85 15.67 8.32
N MET A 107 -5.18 15.22 7.13
CA MET A 107 -5.19 13.79 6.78
C MET A 107 -3.76 13.28 6.64
N PHE A 108 -3.53 12.02 6.97
CA PHE A 108 -2.23 11.36 6.78
C PHE A 108 -2.42 9.93 6.25
N VAL A 109 -1.34 9.35 5.75
CA VAL A 109 -1.34 8.00 5.16
C VAL A 109 -0.17 7.21 5.70
N THR A 110 -0.43 5.99 6.13
CA THR A 110 0.61 4.98 6.29
C THR A 110 0.69 4.14 5.02
N ALA A 111 1.88 3.83 4.54
CA ALA A 111 2.03 3.11 3.28
C ALA A 111 3.29 2.25 3.27
N TRP A 112 3.20 1.11 2.58
CA TRP A 112 4.33 0.27 2.23
C TRP A 112 4.36 0.06 0.72
N LEU A 113 5.46 0.44 0.09
CA LEU A 113 5.64 0.35 -1.36
C LEU A 113 6.82 -0.56 -1.68
N GLY A 114 6.57 -1.58 -2.51
CA GLY A 114 7.59 -2.45 -3.07
C GLY A 114 7.69 -2.32 -4.59
N ILE A 115 8.91 -2.38 -5.09
CA ILE A 115 9.22 -2.48 -6.52
C ILE A 115 10.12 -3.70 -6.71
N LEU A 116 9.59 -4.71 -7.39
CA LEU A 116 10.24 -5.99 -7.59
C LEU A 116 10.73 -6.14 -9.04
N ASP A 117 12.01 -6.40 -9.21
CA ASP A 117 12.55 -6.94 -10.45
C ASP A 117 12.27 -8.45 -10.49
N THR A 118 11.38 -8.87 -11.38
CA THR A 118 10.94 -10.27 -11.46
C THR A 118 11.96 -11.20 -12.11
N LYS A 119 12.97 -10.65 -12.78
CA LYS A 119 14.08 -11.44 -13.37
C LYS A 119 15.14 -11.78 -12.35
N THR A 120 15.49 -10.81 -11.50
CA THR A 120 16.56 -10.95 -10.51
C THR A 120 16.06 -11.34 -9.11
N GLY A 121 14.79 -11.09 -8.83
CA GLY A 121 14.21 -11.24 -7.50
C GLY A 121 14.59 -10.11 -6.53
N LEU A 122 15.25 -9.05 -7.00
CA LEU A 122 15.58 -7.92 -6.14
C LEU A 122 14.33 -7.09 -5.85
N LEU A 123 13.95 -7.02 -4.59
CA LEU A 123 12.88 -6.19 -4.07
C LEU A 123 13.48 -4.93 -3.44
N LYS A 124 13.09 -3.77 -3.94
CA LYS A 124 13.34 -2.48 -3.32
C LYS A 124 12.05 -1.98 -2.69
N PHE A 125 12.12 -1.47 -1.47
CA PHE A 125 10.92 -1.01 -0.78
C PHE A 125 11.17 0.15 0.17
N ALA A 126 10.10 0.86 0.49
CA ALA A 126 10.05 1.88 1.52
C ALA A 126 8.80 1.69 2.38
N ASN A 127 8.92 2.05 3.65
CA ASN A 127 7.83 1.99 4.63
C ASN A 127 7.64 3.38 5.26
N ALA A 128 6.45 3.93 5.09
CA ALA A 128 6.01 5.20 5.65
C ALA A 128 5.01 4.95 6.81
N GLY A 129 5.53 4.50 7.94
CA GLY A 129 4.75 4.29 9.16
C GLY A 129 3.72 3.16 9.11
N HIS A 130 3.81 2.28 8.13
CA HIS A 130 2.88 1.16 7.94
C HIS A 130 3.32 -0.09 8.69
N ASN A 131 2.36 -0.99 8.95
CA ASN A 131 2.62 -2.29 9.57
C ASN A 131 3.72 -3.05 8.82
N PRO A 132 4.67 -3.69 9.53
CA PRO A 132 5.70 -4.47 8.87
C PRO A 132 5.08 -5.68 8.17
N PRO A 133 5.44 -5.95 6.91
CA PRO A 133 4.98 -7.14 6.21
C PRO A 133 5.41 -8.43 6.91
N LEU A 134 4.65 -9.48 6.68
CA LEU A 134 5.09 -10.85 6.97
C LEU A 134 5.85 -11.40 5.76
N PHE A 135 6.97 -12.02 6.01
CA PHE A 135 7.83 -12.60 5.01
C PHE A 135 8.17 -14.05 5.35
N LYS A 136 8.19 -14.90 4.33
CA LYS A 136 8.49 -16.32 4.46
C LYS A 136 9.45 -16.75 3.37
N ARG A 137 10.60 -17.30 3.76
CA ARG A 137 11.48 -18.06 2.86
C ARG A 137 10.83 -19.39 2.50
N ASN A 138 11.14 -19.90 1.33
CA ASN A 138 10.66 -21.20 0.89
C ASN A 138 11.03 -22.29 1.93
N GLY A 139 10.02 -23.02 2.40
CA GLY A 139 10.18 -24.06 3.43
C GLY A 139 10.29 -23.57 4.88
N GLU A 140 10.25 -22.26 5.13
CA GLU A 140 10.30 -21.66 6.47
C GLU A 140 8.93 -21.13 6.93
N ASN A 141 8.87 -20.64 8.15
CA ASN A 141 7.68 -19.98 8.71
C ASN A 141 7.65 -18.49 8.35
N PHE A 142 6.47 -17.89 8.47
CA PHE A 142 6.34 -16.43 8.37
C PHE A 142 7.00 -15.73 9.54
N GLU A 143 7.73 -14.68 9.26
CA GLU A 143 8.31 -13.75 10.22
C GLU A 143 8.01 -12.32 9.80
N TYR A 144 7.97 -11.40 10.77
CA TYR A 144 7.88 -9.98 10.46
C TYR A 144 9.15 -9.51 9.74
N MET A 145 8.95 -8.77 8.65
CA MET A 145 10.07 -8.17 7.92
C MET A 145 10.75 -7.12 8.78
N LYS A 146 12.01 -7.33 9.10
CA LYS A 146 12.83 -6.42 9.91
C LYS A 146 13.38 -5.31 9.02
N ALA A 147 12.70 -4.18 9.00
CA ALA A 147 13.17 -2.95 8.36
C ALA A 147 12.72 -1.74 9.18
N ARG A 148 13.51 -0.67 9.13
CA ARG A 148 13.13 0.56 9.80
C ARG A 148 11.97 1.22 9.04
N SER A 149 10.89 1.50 9.75
CA SER A 149 9.81 2.32 9.27
C SER A 149 10.21 3.79 9.30
N GLY A 150 9.82 4.54 8.28
CA GLY A 150 9.84 5.98 8.26
C GLY A 150 8.59 6.59 8.89
N MET A 151 8.48 7.92 8.86
CA MET A 151 7.29 8.63 9.27
C MET A 151 6.15 8.42 8.27
N LEU A 152 4.91 8.50 8.73
CA LEU A 152 3.73 8.48 7.85
C LEU A 152 3.76 9.62 6.82
N LEU A 153 3.05 9.44 5.71
CA LEU A 153 2.92 10.44 4.64
C LEU A 153 1.92 11.54 5.03
N ALA A 154 2.19 12.76 4.59
CA ALA A 154 1.36 13.96 4.79
C ALA A 154 1.19 14.42 6.24
N GLY A 155 1.95 13.87 7.18
CA GLY A 155 1.93 14.32 8.57
C GLY A 155 2.83 15.52 8.83
N MET A 156 3.90 15.67 8.07
CA MET A 156 4.88 16.75 8.19
C MET A 156 5.62 16.92 6.87
N GLU A 157 5.93 18.15 6.52
CA GLU A 157 6.78 18.49 5.37
C GLU A 157 8.25 18.15 5.62
N ASP A 158 9.05 18.16 4.57
CA ASP A 158 10.52 17.97 4.61
C ASP A 158 10.98 16.62 5.17
N ILE A 159 10.16 15.58 5.08
CA ILE A 159 10.52 14.22 5.48
C ILE A 159 11.21 13.49 4.34
N LYS A 160 12.32 12.83 4.65
CA LYS A 160 13.03 11.93 3.75
C LYS A 160 12.82 10.48 4.17
N TYR A 161 12.56 9.63 3.19
CA TYR A 161 12.34 8.21 3.38
C TYR A 161 13.57 7.39 3.00
N ARG A 162 13.63 6.16 3.46
CA ARG A 162 14.73 5.23 3.19
C ARG A 162 14.31 4.16 2.21
N LYS A 163 15.19 3.84 1.30
CA LYS A 163 15.11 2.65 0.46
C LYS A 163 15.73 1.47 1.20
N ASN A 164 15.01 0.35 1.22
CA ASN A 164 15.50 -0.94 1.69
C ASN A 164 15.52 -1.92 0.51
N GLU A 165 16.36 -2.92 0.60
CA GLU A 165 16.47 -3.97 -0.40
C GLU A 165 16.37 -5.35 0.25
N LEU A 166 15.72 -6.27 -0.44
CA LEU A 166 15.62 -7.67 -0.05
C LEU A 166 15.76 -8.53 -1.30
N GLN A 167 16.71 -9.46 -1.30
CA GLN A 167 16.82 -10.46 -2.35
C GLN A 167 15.79 -11.57 -2.13
N LEU A 168 14.81 -11.66 -3.01
CA LEU A 168 13.86 -12.77 -3.05
C LEU A 168 14.43 -13.93 -3.89
N THR A 169 14.04 -15.12 -3.51
CA THR A 169 14.34 -16.35 -4.24
C THR A 169 13.04 -17.11 -4.53
N PRO A 170 13.01 -18.00 -5.55
CA PRO A 170 11.80 -18.77 -5.87
C PRO A 170 11.23 -19.50 -4.65
N GLY A 171 9.91 -19.39 -4.46
CA GLY A 171 9.21 -19.99 -3.33
C GLY A 171 9.06 -19.07 -2.11
N ASP A 172 9.71 -17.90 -2.11
CA ASP A 172 9.51 -16.89 -1.07
C ASP A 172 8.11 -16.27 -1.16
N THR A 173 7.55 -15.89 -0.02
CA THR A 173 6.22 -15.28 0.07
C THR A 173 6.27 -14.02 0.89
N LEU A 174 5.61 -12.97 0.40
CA LEU A 174 5.42 -11.70 1.08
C LEU A 174 3.93 -11.48 1.31
N TYR A 175 3.55 -11.12 2.53
CA TYR A 175 2.17 -10.81 2.90
C TYR A 175 2.08 -9.41 3.47
N LEU A 176 1.32 -8.56 2.77
CA LEU A 176 1.03 -7.19 3.15
C LEU A 176 -0.41 -7.08 3.67
N TYR A 177 -0.62 -6.24 4.67
CA TYR A 177 -1.93 -6.09 5.30
C TYR A 177 -2.08 -4.69 5.91
N THR A 178 -3.30 -4.31 6.21
CA THR A 178 -3.62 -3.12 7.02
C THR A 178 -4.06 -3.55 8.42
N ASP A 179 -4.22 -2.61 9.34
CA ASP A 179 -4.64 -2.85 10.72
C ASP A 179 -6.03 -3.52 10.82
N GLY A 180 -6.88 -3.35 9.82
CA GLY A 180 -8.15 -4.07 9.73
C GLY A 180 -8.03 -5.59 9.83
N VAL A 181 -6.86 -6.17 9.53
CA VAL A 181 -6.59 -7.60 9.74
C VAL A 181 -6.24 -7.88 11.21
N THR A 182 -5.36 -7.04 11.80
CA THR A 182 -4.88 -7.23 13.17
C THR A 182 -5.87 -6.74 14.23
N GLU A 183 -6.79 -5.86 13.86
CA GLU A 183 -7.85 -5.34 14.72
C GLU A 183 -9.22 -6.02 14.47
N ALA A 184 -9.23 -7.07 13.66
CA ALA A 184 -10.45 -7.86 13.44
C ALA A 184 -10.94 -8.46 14.76
N THR A 185 -12.23 -8.32 15.02
CA THR A 185 -12.88 -8.85 16.22
C THR A 185 -13.93 -9.87 15.88
N ASP A 186 -14.19 -10.78 16.80
CA ASP A 186 -15.31 -11.69 16.74
C ASP A 186 -16.66 -10.98 17.06
N ASN A 187 -17.74 -11.73 17.06
CA ASN A 187 -19.08 -11.22 17.39
C ASN A 187 -19.21 -10.69 18.85
N ASN A 188 -18.26 -11.00 19.72
CA ASN A 188 -18.20 -10.55 21.11
C ASN A 188 -17.27 -9.36 21.31
N THR A 189 -16.72 -8.79 20.21
CA THR A 189 -15.73 -7.71 20.21
C THR A 189 -14.35 -8.08 20.78
N GLU A 190 -14.04 -9.38 20.84
CA GLU A 190 -12.70 -9.87 21.19
C GLU A 190 -11.83 -9.97 19.92
N LEU A 191 -10.56 -9.59 20.02
CA LEU A 191 -9.59 -9.71 18.93
C LEU A 191 -9.32 -11.18 18.61
N TYR A 192 -9.16 -11.49 17.31
CA TYR A 192 -8.75 -12.81 16.84
C TYR A 192 -7.29 -13.12 17.20
#